data_7a1eb780b1210581315d33cfaacb7584
#
_entry.id   7a1eb780b1210581315d33cfaacb7584
#
_cell.length_a   1.000
_cell.length_b   1.000
_cell.length_c   1.000
_cell.angle_alpha   90.00
_cell.angle_beta   90.00
_cell.angle_gamma   90.00
#
_symmetry.space_group_name_H-M   'P 1'
#
loop_
_entity.id
_entity.type
_entity.pdbx_description
1 polymer ?
#
loop_
_entity_poly.entity_id
_entity_poly.type
_entity_poly.pdbx_seq_one_letter_code
_entity_poly.pdbx_strand_id
1 'polypeptide(L)'
;AFHLPRMLSGEHVWAQGYSEPGAGSDLASLTTRAKLEGDEWVINGRKIWVSNVPKSDFIVLMAVTDPGKGARGGITAFIVDKGTPGFIIEREIPMLGGARTYELIMDDLRLKDSQVLGEVGQGFAPMQKRLTVRRLEMGAMCVGMAGRALKMMCEHTQQRETFGVKLADRQAIQWWIADAATKIHATRLMVMDAAAQQERGEDIRTAASMIKVFATEMATEVLDNAMQSFGAMGMSRELPF
;
A
#
# COMPACT_ATOMS: atom_id res chain seq x y z
N ALA A 1 -6.55 23.25 3.87
CA ALA A 1 -5.96 23.88 5.06
C ALA A 1 -6.32 23.16 6.36
N PHE A 2 -7.57 22.73 6.57
CA PHE A 2 -8.04 22.14 7.84
C PHE A 2 -7.40 20.79 8.17
N HIS A 3 -7.30 19.87 7.20
CA HIS A 3 -6.83 18.50 7.42
C HIS A 3 -5.30 18.35 7.50
N LEU A 4 -4.54 19.12 6.69
CA LEU A 4 -3.09 18.90 6.55
C LEU A 4 -2.30 18.97 7.87
N PRO A 5 -2.46 19.98 8.74
CA PRO A 5 -1.76 20.01 10.01
C PRO A 5 -2.09 18.80 10.89
N ARG A 6 -3.35 18.36 10.89
CA ARG A 6 -3.85 17.24 11.70
C ARG A 6 -3.40 15.88 11.16
N MET A 7 -3.22 15.75 9.85
CA MET A 7 -2.57 14.56 9.26
C MET A 7 -1.11 14.46 9.66
N LEU A 8 -0.39 15.59 9.68
CA LEU A 8 1.03 15.63 10.08
C LEU A 8 1.22 15.35 11.58
N SER A 9 0.32 15.83 12.44
CA SER A 9 0.34 15.53 13.88
C SER A 9 -0.16 14.13 14.23
N GLY A 10 -0.78 13.41 13.27
CA GLY A 10 -1.42 12.13 13.53
C GLY A 10 -2.79 12.22 14.22
N GLU A 11 -3.33 13.43 14.40
CA GLU A 11 -4.67 13.65 14.96
C GLU A 11 -5.76 13.10 13.99
N HIS A 12 -5.56 13.24 12.67
CA HIS A 12 -6.45 12.70 11.67
C HIS A 12 -5.85 11.46 10.99
N VAL A 13 -6.53 10.33 11.13
CA VAL A 13 -6.19 9.07 10.46
C VAL A 13 -7.07 8.90 9.23
N TRP A 14 -6.46 8.49 8.11
CA TRP A 14 -7.13 8.42 6.81
C TRP A 14 -7.09 7.00 6.23
N ALA A 15 -8.19 6.59 5.60
CA ALA A 15 -8.28 5.41 4.77
C ALA A 15 -8.55 5.77 3.30
N GLN A 16 -8.46 4.78 2.40
CA GLN A 16 -8.59 4.96 0.96
C GLN A 16 -9.59 3.94 0.40
N GLY A 17 -10.78 4.38 0.06
CA GLY A 17 -11.85 3.59 -0.55
C GLY A 17 -11.77 3.63 -2.08
N TYR A 18 -10.85 2.87 -2.66
CA TYR A 18 -10.61 2.84 -4.11
C TYR A 18 -11.17 1.59 -4.76
N SER A 19 -10.61 0.42 -4.42
CA SER A 19 -10.93 -0.86 -5.04
C SER A 19 -12.37 -1.31 -4.79
N GLU A 20 -12.94 -1.99 -5.78
CA GLU A 20 -14.26 -2.61 -5.72
C GLU A 20 -14.15 -4.11 -6.01
N PRO A 21 -15.17 -4.92 -5.71
CA PRO A 21 -15.13 -6.36 -6.03
C PRO A 21 -14.81 -6.66 -7.49
N GLY A 22 -15.24 -5.80 -8.42
CA GLY A 22 -14.96 -5.92 -9.85
C GLY A 22 -13.84 -5.00 -10.38
N ALA A 23 -13.26 -4.13 -9.58
CA ALA A 23 -12.30 -3.11 -10.02
C ALA A 23 -11.14 -2.96 -9.05
N GLY A 24 -10.03 -3.63 -9.35
CA GLY A 24 -8.78 -3.57 -8.59
C GLY A 24 -7.66 -2.99 -9.45
N SER A 25 -6.97 -3.83 -10.23
CA SER A 25 -5.92 -3.36 -11.16
C SER A 25 -6.49 -2.43 -12.23
N ASP A 26 -7.68 -2.75 -12.76
CA ASP A 26 -8.45 -1.85 -13.63
C ASP A 26 -9.35 -0.94 -12.78
N LEU A 27 -8.74 -0.04 -12.03
CA LEU A 27 -9.47 0.87 -11.16
C LEU A 27 -10.32 1.90 -11.93
N ALA A 28 -10.01 2.13 -13.20
CA ALA A 28 -10.80 2.99 -14.08
C ALA A 28 -12.22 2.43 -14.35
N SER A 29 -12.43 1.12 -14.16
CA SER A 29 -13.71 0.44 -14.33
C SER A 29 -14.58 0.44 -13.06
N LEU A 30 -14.26 1.23 -12.03
CA LEU A 30 -15.05 1.32 -10.81
C LEU A 30 -16.50 1.70 -11.10
N THR A 31 -17.44 1.18 -10.29
CA THR A 31 -18.88 1.26 -10.50
C THR A 31 -19.64 2.02 -9.42
N THR A 32 -18.99 2.31 -8.28
CA THR A 32 -19.58 3.19 -7.25
C THR A 32 -19.95 4.53 -7.89
N ARG A 33 -21.21 4.92 -7.81
CA ARG A 33 -21.76 6.11 -8.48
C ARG A 33 -22.07 7.21 -7.49
N ALA A 34 -21.77 8.43 -7.89
CA ALA A 34 -22.19 9.64 -7.22
C ALA A 34 -23.04 10.48 -8.17
N LYS A 35 -24.26 10.81 -7.75
CA LYS A 35 -25.20 11.63 -8.51
C LYS A 35 -25.53 12.87 -7.71
N LEU A 36 -25.47 14.03 -8.34
CA LEU A 36 -25.88 15.28 -7.72
C LEU A 36 -27.42 15.36 -7.69
N GLU A 37 -27.99 15.49 -6.50
CA GLU A 37 -29.40 15.67 -6.25
C GLU A 37 -29.62 16.94 -5.39
N GLY A 38 -30.09 17.99 -6.02
CA GLY A 38 -30.12 19.31 -5.39
C GLY A 38 -28.70 19.83 -5.16
N ASP A 39 -28.32 20.01 -3.90
CA ASP A 39 -27.03 20.50 -3.44
C ASP A 39 -26.17 19.38 -2.77
N GLU A 40 -26.62 18.13 -2.86
CA GLU A 40 -25.92 16.98 -2.26
C GLU A 40 -25.57 15.92 -3.30
N TRP A 41 -24.42 15.29 -3.11
CA TRP A 41 -24.01 14.09 -3.81
C TRP A 41 -24.56 12.85 -3.12
N VAL A 42 -25.41 12.08 -3.82
CA VAL A 42 -25.92 10.78 -3.36
C VAL A 42 -25.04 9.69 -3.94
N ILE A 43 -24.39 8.92 -3.06
CA ILE A 43 -23.39 7.93 -3.44
C ILE A 43 -23.87 6.54 -3.08
N ASN A 44 -23.85 5.64 -4.07
CA ASN A 44 -24.20 4.23 -3.95
C ASN A 44 -23.13 3.33 -4.55
N GLY A 45 -22.79 2.25 -3.85
CA GLY A 45 -21.81 1.28 -4.32
C GLY A 45 -21.10 0.53 -3.21
N ARG A 46 -20.01 -0.18 -3.59
CA ARG A 46 -19.22 -0.99 -2.66
C ARG A 46 -17.74 -0.73 -2.85
N LYS A 47 -16.98 -0.78 -1.74
CA LYS A 47 -15.52 -0.79 -1.74
C LYS A 47 -15.02 -2.01 -0.99
N ILE A 48 -13.86 -2.53 -1.38
CA ILE A 48 -13.28 -3.73 -0.77
C ILE A 48 -11.77 -3.54 -0.58
N TRP A 49 -11.17 -4.34 0.28
CA TRP A 49 -9.75 -4.31 0.63
C TRP A 49 -9.29 -2.98 1.24
N VAL A 50 -10.20 -2.28 1.91
CA VAL A 50 -9.90 -0.99 2.55
C VAL A 50 -9.24 -1.21 3.90
N SER A 51 -7.98 -0.80 4.04
CA SER A 51 -7.23 -0.93 5.29
C SER A 51 -7.57 0.19 6.27
N ASN A 52 -7.41 -0.11 7.57
CA ASN A 52 -7.47 0.87 8.68
C ASN A 52 -8.83 1.56 8.91
N VAL A 53 -9.89 1.16 8.27
CA VAL A 53 -11.20 1.83 8.36
C VAL A 53 -11.70 2.04 9.80
N PRO A 54 -11.63 1.04 10.72
CA PRO A 54 -12.10 1.25 12.09
C PRO A 54 -11.32 2.31 12.87
N LYS A 55 -10.07 2.58 12.46
CA LYS A 55 -9.18 3.56 13.10
C LYS A 55 -9.16 4.91 12.38
N SER A 56 -9.74 4.98 11.16
CA SER A 56 -9.73 6.21 10.37
C SER A 56 -10.85 7.17 10.81
N ASP A 57 -10.56 8.44 10.76
CA ASP A 57 -11.54 9.53 10.95
C ASP A 57 -12.19 9.89 9.62
N PHE A 58 -11.41 9.77 8.54
CA PHE A 58 -11.82 10.15 7.18
C PHE A 58 -11.43 9.09 6.17
N ILE A 59 -12.20 9.04 5.08
CA ILE A 59 -11.92 8.15 3.95
C ILE A 59 -11.93 8.96 2.66
N VAL A 60 -10.90 8.80 1.83
CA VAL A 60 -10.92 9.27 0.45
C VAL A 60 -11.64 8.24 -0.39
N LEU A 61 -12.84 8.56 -0.83
CA LEU A 61 -13.72 7.71 -1.61
C LEU A 61 -13.71 8.10 -3.08
N MET A 62 -13.47 7.14 -3.97
CA MET A 62 -13.54 7.35 -5.42
C MET A 62 -14.90 6.89 -5.94
N ALA A 63 -15.61 7.78 -6.67
CA ALA A 63 -16.89 7.45 -7.28
C ALA A 63 -17.00 8.04 -8.69
N VAL A 64 -17.81 7.39 -9.54
CA VAL A 64 -18.16 7.86 -10.89
C VAL A 64 -19.20 8.94 -10.80
N THR A 65 -18.89 10.13 -11.28
CA THR A 65 -19.81 11.26 -11.41
C THR A 65 -20.27 11.46 -12.85
N ASP A 66 -19.49 11.01 -13.83
CA ASP A 66 -19.84 11.03 -15.25
C ASP A 66 -19.39 9.74 -15.95
N PRO A 67 -20.30 8.75 -16.13
CA PRO A 67 -19.96 7.47 -16.77
C PRO A 67 -19.44 7.61 -18.20
N GLY A 68 -19.82 8.69 -18.91
CA GLY A 68 -19.43 8.91 -20.29
C GLY A 68 -17.97 9.31 -20.49
N LYS A 69 -17.31 9.82 -19.43
CA LYS A 69 -15.94 10.32 -19.50
C LYS A 69 -14.89 9.36 -18.96
N GLY A 70 -15.28 8.27 -18.28
CA GLY A 70 -14.38 7.29 -17.70
C GLY A 70 -13.30 7.92 -16.82
N ALA A 71 -12.07 7.42 -16.89
CA ALA A 71 -10.94 7.93 -16.10
C ALA A 71 -10.55 9.40 -16.42
N ARG A 72 -10.93 9.91 -17.59
CA ARG A 72 -10.55 11.25 -18.07
C ARG A 72 -11.70 12.26 -17.84
N GLY A 73 -12.09 12.44 -16.61
CA GLY A 73 -13.12 13.43 -16.25
C GLY A 73 -14.41 12.83 -15.66
N GLY A 74 -14.50 11.50 -15.50
CA GLY A 74 -15.69 10.83 -14.99
C GLY A 74 -15.59 10.38 -13.54
N ILE A 75 -14.42 10.48 -12.89
CA ILE A 75 -14.20 9.98 -11.54
C ILE A 75 -13.84 11.13 -10.61
N THR A 76 -14.59 11.24 -9.51
CA THR A 76 -14.40 12.26 -8.47
C THR A 76 -13.92 11.60 -7.17
N ALA A 77 -13.07 12.32 -6.44
CA ALA A 77 -12.68 11.96 -5.09
C ALA A 77 -13.52 12.73 -4.08
N PHE A 78 -13.98 12.04 -3.04
CA PHE A 78 -14.76 12.61 -1.94
C PHE A 78 -14.08 12.37 -0.61
N ILE A 79 -14.22 13.30 0.33
CA ILE A 79 -13.85 13.12 1.73
C ILE A 79 -15.10 12.68 2.48
N VAL A 80 -15.06 11.48 3.04
CA VAL A 80 -16.16 10.93 3.85
C VAL A 80 -15.72 10.89 5.29
N ASP A 81 -16.49 11.57 6.16
CA ASP A 81 -16.32 11.49 7.61
C ASP A 81 -16.81 10.13 8.11
N LYS A 82 -16.07 9.52 9.03
CA LYS A 82 -16.52 8.29 9.67
C LYS A 82 -17.83 8.56 10.44
N GLY A 83 -18.81 7.70 10.26
CA GLY A 83 -20.12 7.83 10.90
C GLY A 83 -21.11 8.66 10.09
N THR A 84 -20.76 9.14 8.89
CA THR A 84 -21.76 9.73 7.98
C THR A 84 -22.86 8.71 7.68
N PRO A 85 -24.15 9.07 7.80
CA PRO A 85 -25.25 8.18 7.45
C PRO A 85 -25.12 7.63 6.04
N GLY A 86 -25.39 6.33 5.86
CA GLY A 86 -25.19 5.64 4.58
C GLY A 86 -23.78 5.15 4.32
N PHE A 87 -22.79 5.47 5.19
CA PHE A 87 -21.46 4.86 5.15
C PHE A 87 -21.41 3.67 6.11
N ILE A 88 -21.29 2.46 5.58
CA ILE A 88 -21.40 1.21 6.33
C ILE A 88 -20.10 0.42 6.20
N ILE A 89 -19.52 0.00 7.33
CA ILE A 89 -18.47 -1.02 7.39
C ILE A 89 -19.17 -2.37 7.45
N GLU A 90 -19.24 -3.07 6.32
CA GLU A 90 -20.00 -4.32 6.18
C GLU A 90 -19.37 -5.48 6.89
N ARG A 91 -18.07 -5.71 6.64
CA ARG A 91 -17.33 -6.79 7.30
C ARG A 91 -15.83 -6.58 7.28
N GLU A 92 -15.18 -7.23 8.23
CA GLU A 92 -13.74 -7.41 8.23
C GLU A 92 -13.35 -8.60 7.33
N ILE A 93 -12.26 -8.43 6.59
CA ILE A 93 -11.64 -9.49 5.79
C ILE A 93 -10.24 -9.74 6.36
N PRO A 94 -10.03 -10.88 7.05
CA PRO A 94 -8.72 -11.27 7.55
C PRO A 94 -7.76 -11.56 6.39
N MET A 95 -6.53 -11.07 6.49
CA MET A 95 -5.49 -11.24 5.50
C MET A 95 -4.36 -12.10 6.05
N LEU A 96 -3.56 -12.69 5.17
CA LEU A 96 -2.31 -13.35 5.55
C LEU A 96 -1.40 -12.36 6.30
N GLY A 97 -0.63 -12.88 7.26
CA GLY A 97 0.24 -12.04 8.09
C GLY A 97 -0.47 -11.22 9.17
N GLY A 98 -1.78 -11.48 9.42
CA GLY A 98 -2.55 -10.82 10.47
C GLY A 98 -3.02 -9.39 10.12
N ALA A 99 -2.79 -8.93 8.90
CA ALA A 99 -3.39 -7.69 8.42
C ALA A 99 -4.91 -7.82 8.30
N ARG A 100 -5.62 -6.69 8.33
CA ARG A 100 -7.07 -6.63 8.23
C ARG A 100 -7.47 -5.60 7.20
N THR A 101 -8.40 -5.98 6.34
CA THR A 101 -9.03 -5.09 5.39
C THR A 101 -10.55 -5.17 5.57
N TYR A 102 -11.27 -4.25 4.97
CA TYR A 102 -12.71 -4.12 5.19
C TYR A 102 -13.44 -3.97 3.86
N GLU A 103 -14.64 -4.51 3.84
CA GLU A 103 -15.64 -4.22 2.81
C GLU A 103 -16.55 -3.09 3.31
N LEU A 104 -16.81 -2.13 2.42
CA LEU A 104 -17.62 -0.96 2.69
C LEU A 104 -18.81 -0.91 1.74
N ILE A 105 -19.95 -0.48 2.26
CA ILE A 105 -21.15 -0.18 1.48
C ILE A 105 -21.45 1.31 1.61
N MET A 106 -21.74 1.95 0.49
CA MET A 106 -22.38 3.25 0.43
C MET A 106 -23.82 3.01 0.01
N ASP A 107 -24.76 3.37 0.91
CA ASP A 107 -26.19 3.20 0.75
C ASP A 107 -26.88 4.55 0.95
N ASP A 108 -27.18 5.21 -0.16
CA ASP A 108 -27.65 6.60 -0.19
C ASP A 108 -26.79 7.55 0.67
N LEU A 109 -25.48 7.34 0.64
CA LEU A 109 -24.51 8.19 1.33
C LEU A 109 -24.58 9.61 0.75
N ARG A 110 -24.96 10.58 1.58
CA ARG A 110 -25.12 11.98 1.18
C ARG A 110 -23.93 12.83 1.61
N LEU A 111 -23.33 13.51 0.65
CA LEU A 111 -22.18 14.39 0.86
C LEU A 111 -22.45 15.76 0.23
N LYS A 112 -21.98 16.81 0.90
CA LYS A 112 -22.03 18.18 0.37
C LYS A 112 -20.92 18.40 -0.67
N ASP A 113 -21.10 19.38 -1.52
CA ASP A 113 -20.08 19.76 -2.52
C ASP A 113 -18.73 20.15 -1.89
N SER A 114 -18.74 20.68 -0.67
CA SER A 114 -17.53 20.99 0.10
C SER A 114 -16.71 19.75 0.50
N GLN A 115 -17.26 18.55 0.35
CA GLN A 115 -16.58 17.26 0.60
C GLN A 115 -15.98 16.67 -0.68
N VAL A 116 -16.09 17.34 -1.82
CA VAL A 116 -15.34 17.01 -3.02
C VAL A 116 -13.86 17.34 -2.79
N LEU A 117 -13.00 16.37 -2.99
CA LEU A 117 -11.54 16.55 -2.89
C LEU A 117 -10.98 16.97 -4.27
N GLY A 118 -10.69 18.24 -4.41
CA GLY A 118 -10.28 18.84 -5.69
C GLY A 118 -11.48 19.27 -6.54
N GLU A 119 -11.52 18.87 -7.79
CA GLU A 119 -12.57 19.22 -8.75
C GLU A 119 -13.39 17.99 -9.16
N VAL A 120 -14.67 18.19 -9.47
CA VAL A 120 -15.56 17.14 -9.98
C VAL A 120 -14.96 16.54 -11.27
N GLY A 121 -14.89 15.23 -11.33
CA GLY A 121 -14.33 14.50 -12.46
C GLY A 121 -12.79 14.43 -12.48
N GLN A 122 -12.07 15.14 -11.62
CA GLN A 122 -10.60 15.20 -11.64
C GLN A 122 -9.93 14.36 -10.54
N GLY A 123 -10.62 13.37 -9.98
CA GLY A 123 -10.07 12.53 -8.90
C GLY A 123 -9.04 11.49 -9.35
N PHE A 124 -9.13 11.00 -10.59
CA PHE A 124 -8.32 9.84 -11.03
C PHE A 124 -6.82 10.15 -11.17
N ALA A 125 -6.44 11.27 -11.78
CA ALA A 125 -5.04 11.61 -12.02
C ALA A 125 -4.23 11.84 -10.71
N PRO A 126 -4.73 12.60 -9.72
CA PRO A 126 -4.06 12.72 -8.42
C PRO A 126 -3.92 11.38 -7.69
N MET A 127 -4.93 10.51 -7.77
CA MET A 127 -4.85 9.15 -7.23
C MET A 127 -3.73 8.33 -7.87
N GLN A 128 -3.59 8.35 -9.20
CA GLN A 128 -2.50 7.67 -9.90
C GLN A 128 -1.13 8.20 -9.48
N LYS A 129 -0.99 9.52 -9.32
CA LYS A 129 0.24 10.13 -8.80
C LYS A 129 0.56 9.61 -7.38
N ARG A 130 -0.44 9.56 -6.50
CA ARG A 130 -0.28 9.01 -5.15
C ARG A 130 0.16 7.54 -5.17
N LEU A 131 -0.42 6.72 -6.06
CA LEU A 131 -0.03 5.30 -6.20
C LEU A 131 1.40 5.13 -6.72
N THR A 132 1.87 6.03 -7.57
CA THR A 132 3.28 6.04 -8.04
C THR A 132 4.24 6.28 -6.88
N VAL A 133 3.98 7.30 -6.06
CA VAL A 133 4.78 7.57 -4.85
C VAL A 133 4.71 6.39 -3.87
N ARG A 134 3.55 5.75 -3.72
CA ARG A 134 3.39 4.58 -2.85
C ARG A 134 4.26 3.39 -3.28
N ARG A 135 4.48 3.21 -4.58
CA ARG A 135 5.41 2.16 -5.07
C ARG A 135 6.85 2.44 -4.65
N LEU A 136 7.28 3.70 -4.68
CA LEU A 136 8.59 4.11 -4.18
C LEU A 136 8.74 3.87 -2.67
N GLU A 137 7.75 4.30 -1.88
CA GLU A 137 7.69 4.04 -0.43
C GLU A 137 7.79 2.54 -0.12
N MET A 138 7.09 1.70 -0.90
CA MET A 138 7.15 0.25 -0.75
C MET A 138 8.54 -0.32 -1.03
N GLY A 139 9.25 0.22 -2.02
CA GLY A 139 10.64 -0.13 -2.28
C GLY A 139 11.54 0.15 -1.07
N ALA A 140 11.39 1.33 -0.45
CA ALA A 140 12.12 1.68 0.76
C ALA A 140 11.80 0.75 1.94
N MET A 141 10.53 0.38 2.11
CA MET A 141 10.11 -0.60 3.13
C MET A 141 10.75 -1.98 2.89
N CYS A 142 10.76 -2.46 1.65
CA CYS A 142 11.39 -3.73 1.29
C CYS A 142 12.89 -3.74 1.60
N VAL A 143 13.61 -2.65 1.31
CA VAL A 143 15.03 -2.49 1.68
C VAL A 143 15.25 -2.60 3.18
N GLY A 144 14.37 -1.97 3.98
CA GLY A 144 14.44 -2.02 5.44
C GLY A 144 14.19 -3.42 5.99
N MET A 145 13.13 -4.08 5.52
CA MET A 145 12.78 -5.44 5.96
C MET A 145 13.85 -6.45 5.57
N ALA A 146 14.28 -6.46 4.31
CA ALA A 146 15.32 -7.36 3.82
C ALA A 146 16.67 -7.13 4.52
N GLY A 147 17.04 -5.87 4.78
CA GLY A 147 18.25 -5.53 5.50
C GLY A 147 18.26 -6.06 6.94
N ARG A 148 17.10 -6.00 7.63
CA ARG A 148 16.96 -6.61 8.96
C ARG A 148 17.05 -8.13 8.90
N ALA A 149 16.38 -8.76 7.94
CA ALA A 149 16.41 -10.21 7.77
C ALA A 149 17.82 -10.71 7.46
N LEU A 150 18.54 -10.04 6.57
CA LEU A 150 19.94 -10.34 6.27
C LEU A 150 20.84 -10.26 7.51
N LYS A 151 20.70 -9.18 8.30
CA LYS A 151 21.45 -9.04 9.54
C LYS A 151 21.20 -10.21 10.49
N MET A 152 19.93 -10.55 10.73
CA MET A 152 19.54 -11.68 11.59
C MET A 152 20.09 -13.01 11.06
N MET A 153 20.02 -13.26 9.74
CA MET A 153 20.57 -14.44 9.11
C MET A 153 22.10 -14.53 9.32
N CYS A 154 22.84 -13.43 9.12
CA CYS A 154 24.28 -13.39 9.36
C CYS A 154 24.66 -13.71 10.82
N GLU A 155 23.95 -13.14 11.78
CA GLU A 155 24.18 -13.36 13.21
C GLU A 155 23.88 -14.82 13.61
N HIS A 156 22.75 -15.34 13.19
CA HIS A 156 22.31 -16.70 13.50
C HIS A 156 23.26 -17.77 12.91
N THR A 157 23.60 -17.64 11.63
CA THR A 157 24.40 -18.65 10.92
C THR A 157 25.84 -18.77 11.45
N GLN A 158 26.37 -17.73 12.08
CA GLN A 158 27.66 -17.75 12.76
C GLN A 158 27.63 -18.47 14.12
N GLN A 159 26.46 -18.59 14.74
CA GLN A 159 26.28 -19.21 16.06
C GLN A 159 25.76 -20.64 15.95
N ARG A 160 24.88 -20.92 14.99
CA ARG A 160 24.23 -22.23 14.83
C ARG A 160 25.16 -23.24 14.17
N GLU A 161 25.33 -24.36 14.84
CA GLU A 161 26.10 -25.52 14.32
C GLU A 161 25.15 -26.68 14.00
N THR A 162 25.44 -27.38 12.89
CA THR A 162 24.77 -28.61 12.47
C THR A 162 25.79 -29.53 11.80
N PHE A 163 25.74 -30.81 12.16
CA PHE A 163 26.71 -31.80 11.65
C PHE A 163 28.19 -31.39 11.87
N GLY A 164 28.48 -30.79 13.03
CA GLY A 164 29.82 -30.41 13.45
C GLY A 164 30.42 -29.17 12.79
N VAL A 165 29.65 -28.42 11.99
CA VAL A 165 30.11 -27.17 11.36
C VAL A 165 29.05 -26.06 11.50
N LYS A 166 29.50 -24.80 11.48
CA LYS A 166 28.59 -23.66 11.51
C LYS A 166 27.78 -23.58 10.21
N LEU A 167 26.55 -23.04 10.31
CA LEU A 167 25.75 -22.79 9.11
C LEU A 167 26.48 -21.82 8.16
N ALA A 168 27.18 -20.82 8.68
CA ALA A 168 27.96 -19.86 7.91
C ALA A 168 29.07 -20.49 7.04
N ASP A 169 29.54 -21.68 7.39
CA ASP A 169 30.56 -22.40 6.62
C ASP A 169 30.00 -23.16 5.41
N ARG A 170 28.70 -23.20 5.27
CA ARG A 170 28.03 -23.84 4.14
C ARG A 170 27.91 -22.88 2.96
N GLN A 171 28.40 -23.30 1.80
CA GLN A 171 28.44 -22.46 0.59
C GLN A 171 27.07 -21.92 0.17
N ALA A 172 25.99 -22.70 0.32
CA ALA A 172 24.65 -22.25 0.00
C ALA A 172 24.25 -21.02 0.86
N ILE A 173 24.57 -21.03 2.16
CA ILE A 173 24.29 -19.89 3.06
C ILE A 173 25.13 -18.68 2.65
N GLN A 174 26.39 -18.87 2.29
CA GLN A 174 27.26 -17.78 1.84
C GLN A 174 26.73 -17.12 0.56
N TRP A 175 26.21 -17.91 -0.38
CA TRP A 175 25.56 -17.38 -1.59
C TRP A 175 24.31 -16.57 -1.25
N TRP A 176 23.43 -17.09 -0.40
CA TRP A 176 22.23 -16.35 0.02
C TRP A 176 22.56 -14.98 0.64
N ILE A 177 23.59 -14.94 1.48
CA ILE A 177 24.07 -13.71 2.12
C ILE A 177 24.63 -12.74 1.07
N ALA A 178 25.49 -13.22 0.15
CA ALA A 178 26.10 -12.40 -0.88
C ALA A 178 25.08 -11.83 -1.85
N ASP A 179 24.15 -12.66 -2.32
CA ASP A 179 23.06 -12.25 -3.22
C ASP A 179 22.11 -11.26 -2.55
N ALA A 180 21.73 -11.53 -1.30
CA ALA A 180 20.88 -10.62 -0.52
C ALA A 180 21.54 -9.25 -0.35
N ALA A 181 22.82 -9.21 0.06
CA ALA A 181 23.56 -7.96 0.22
C ALA A 181 23.62 -7.15 -1.09
N THR A 182 23.90 -7.84 -2.21
CA THR A 182 23.98 -7.22 -3.54
C THR A 182 22.63 -6.65 -3.97
N LYS A 183 21.56 -7.45 -3.87
CA LYS A 183 20.22 -7.04 -4.29
C LYS A 183 19.64 -5.92 -3.41
N ILE A 184 19.86 -5.96 -2.10
CA ILE A 184 19.48 -4.89 -1.17
C ILE A 184 20.18 -3.59 -1.52
N HIS A 185 21.49 -3.64 -1.79
CA HIS A 185 22.27 -2.47 -2.19
C HIS A 185 21.76 -1.87 -3.49
N ALA A 186 21.54 -2.69 -4.52
CA ALA A 186 20.97 -2.24 -5.80
C ALA A 186 19.59 -1.61 -5.63
N THR A 187 18.70 -2.27 -4.87
CA THR A 187 17.36 -1.74 -4.59
C THR A 187 17.41 -0.39 -3.89
N ARG A 188 18.30 -0.24 -2.91
CA ARG A 188 18.48 1.03 -2.20
C ARG A 188 18.88 2.16 -3.14
N LEU A 189 19.83 1.91 -4.05
CA LEU A 189 20.25 2.90 -5.04
C LEU A 189 19.11 3.27 -6.00
N MET A 190 18.33 2.29 -6.46
CA MET A 190 17.15 2.55 -7.29
C MET A 190 16.12 3.44 -6.57
N VAL A 191 15.87 3.19 -5.29
CA VAL A 191 14.94 3.99 -4.47
C VAL A 191 15.46 5.42 -4.29
N MET A 192 16.75 5.58 -3.98
CA MET A 192 17.37 6.90 -3.79
C MET A 192 17.38 7.71 -5.09
N ASP A 193 17.71 7.09 -6.21
CA ASP A 193 17.71 7.74 -7.53
C ASP A 193 16.30 8.21 -7.91
N ALA A 194 15.28 7.34 -7.77
CA ALA A 194 13.90 7.71 -8.06
C ALA A 194 13.37 8.80 -7.11
N ALA A 195 13.80 8.82 -5.85
CA ALA A 195 13.47 9.92 -4.93
C ALA A 195 14.08 11.25 -5.39
N ALA A 196 15.35 11.24 -5.80
CA ALA A 196 16.00 12.42 -6.34
C ALA A 196 15.35 12.91 -7.66
N GLN A 197 14.93 12.00 -8.54
CA GLN A 197 14.15 12.34 -9.74
C GLN A 197 12.82 12.99 -9.37
N GLN A 198 12.12 12.44 -8.38
CA GLN A 198 10.86 13.01 -7.88
C GLN A 198 11.04 14.42 -7.29
N GLU A 199 12.14 14.68 -6.58
CA GLU A 199 12.48 15.98 -6.02
C GLU A 199 12.73 17.03 -7.12
N ARG A 200 13.34 16.62 -8.25
CA ARG A 200 13.52 17.48 -9.43
C ARG A 200 12.24 17.66 -10.26
N GLY A 201 11.11 17.04 -9.86
CA GLY A 201 9.84 17.11 -10.57
C GLY A 201 9.77 16.24 -11.83
N GLU A 202 10.66 15.28 -11.99
CA GLU A 202 10.68 14.36 -13.13
C GLU A 202 9.58 13.29 -13.03
N ASP A 203 9.23 12.69 -14.16
CA ASP A 203 8.26 11.58 -14.19
C ASP A 203 8.91 10.26 -13.77
N ILE A 204 8.60 9.81 -12.57
CA ILE A 204 9.15 8.58 -11.98
C ILE A 204 8.32 7.32 -12.22
N ARG A 205 7.29 7.34 -13.08
CA ARG A 205 6.39 6.18 -13.28
C ARG A 205 7.14 4.91 -13.66
N THR A 206 8.10 5.00 -14.55
CA THR A 206 8.94 3.87 -14.97
C THR A 206 9.83 3.40 -13.83
N ALA A 207 10.57 4.29 -13.18
CA ALA A 207 11.43 3.97 -12.04
C ALA A 207 10.64 3.34 -10.89
N ALA A 208 9.50 3.92 -10.52
CA ALA A 208 8.63 3.39 -9.46
C ALA A 208 8.07 2.01 -9.81
N SER A 209 7.80 1.71 -11.08
CA SER A 209 7.33 0.40 -11.53
C SER A 209 8.44 -0.65 -11.44
N MET A 210 9.65 -0.33 -11.90
CA MET A 210 10.83 -1.19 -11.75
C MET A 210 11.13 -1.48 -10.28
N ILE A 211 11.14 -0.44 -9.43
CA ILE A 211 11.35 -0.59 -7.99
C ILE A 211 10.31 -1.52 -7.37
N LYS A 212 9.02 -1.35 -7.72
CA LYS A 212 7.95 -2.19 -7.17
C LYS A 212 8.18 -3.67 -7.45
N VAL A 213 8.55 -4.03 -8.67
CA VAL A 213 8.85 -5.42 -9.05
C VAL A 213 10.10 -5.90 -8.32
N PHE A 214 11.23 -5.25 -8.56
CA PHE A 214 12.53 -5.70 -8.08
C PHE A 214 12.61 -5.76 -6.56
N ALA A 215 12.13 -4.73 -5.86
CA ALA A 215 12.17 -4.66 -4.40
C ALA A 215 11.32 -5.73 -3.72
N THR A 216 10.11 -6.00 -4.23
CA THR A 216 9.22 -6.99 -3.59
C THR A 216 9.70 -8.43 -3.83
N GLU A 217 10.21 -8.74 -5.01
CA GLU A 217 10.82 -10.06 -5.30
C GLU A 217 12.08 -10.27 -4.47
N MET A 218 12.98 -9.28 -4.42
CA MET A 218 14.17 -9.30 -3.56
C MET A 218 13.82 -9.51 -2.09
N ALA A 219 12.85 -8.75 -1.56
CA ALA A 219 12.46 -8.88 -0.16
C ALA A 219 11.88 -10.27 0.16
N THR A 220 11.06 -10.82 -0.74
CA THR A 220 10.50 -12.17 -0.60
C THR A 220 11.60 -13.22 -0.56
N GLU A 221 12.56 -13.17 -1.49
CA GLU A 221 13.68 -14.10 -1.54
C GLU A 221 14.58 -14.03 -0.29
N VAL A 222 14.91 -12.81 0.14
CA VAL A 222 15.77 -12.61 1.33
C VAL A 222 15.07 -13.09 2.60
N LEU A 223 13.77 -12.81 2.75
CA LEU A 223 12.98 -13.26 3.90
C LEU A 223 12.86 -14.78 3.91
N ASP A 224 12.56 -15.42 2.78
CA ASP A 224 12.47 -16.87 2.65
C ASP A 224 13.79 -17.55 3.04
N ASN A 225 14.93 -17.09 2.50
CA ASN A 225 16.25 -17.59 2.85
C ASN A 225 16.60 -17.39 4.32
N ALA A 226 16.22 -16.23 4.89
CA ALA A 226 16.41 -15.97 6.32
C ALA A 226 15.58 -16.94 7.16
N MET A 227 14.29 -17.07 6.89
CA MET A 227 13.40 -18.03 7.58
C MET A 227 13.93 -19.46 7.49
N GLN A 228 14.37 -19.89 6.30
CA GLN A 228 14.96 -21.21 6.09
C GLN A 228 16.20 -21.42 6.96
N SER A 229 17.06 -20.41 7.10
CA SER A 229 18.29 -20.50 7.92
C SER A 229 17.99 -20.72 9.41
N PHE A 230 16.87 -20.23 9.91
CA PHE A 230 16.41 -20.43 11.29
C PHE A 230 15.66 -21.76 11.51
N GLY A 231 15.39 -22.54 10.44
CA GLY A 231 14.65 -23.80 10.53
C GLY A 231 13.23 -23.59 11.07
N ALA A 232 12.75 -24.47 11.96
CA ALA A 232 11.40 -24.36 12.51
C ALA A 232 11.14 -23.02 13.23
N MET A 233 12.15 -22.43 13.84
CA MET A 233 12.04 -21.12 14.50
C MET A 233 11.69 -20.02 13.49
N GLY A 234 12.14 -20.10 12.24
CA GLY A 234 11.79 -19.16 11.16
C GLY A 234 10.31 -19.12 10.82
N MET A 235 9.55 -20.19 11.14
CA MET A 235 8.09 -20.27 10.97
C MET A 235 7.32 -19.84 12.23
N SER A 236 8.03 -19.56 13.31
CA SER A 236 7.45 -19.15 14.58
C SER A 236 7.13 -17.64 14.60
N ARG A 237 6.09 -17.26 15.33
CA ARG A 237 5.73 -15.84 15.56
C ARG A 237 6.65 -15.17 16.60
N GLU A 238 7.66 -15.86 17.10
CA GLU A 238 8.68 -15.29 17.99
C GLU A 238 9.73 -14.49 17.21
N LEU A 239 9.88 -14.77 15.92
CA LEU A 239 10.73 -13.99 15.02
C LEU A 239 9.89 -13.04 14.15
N PRO A 240 10.45 -11.90 13.75
CA PRO A 240 9.73 -10.85 13.01
C PRO A 240 9.78 -11.02 11.49
N PHE A 241 9.71 -12.25 11.00
CA PHE A 241 9.69 -12.56 9.57
C PHE A 241 8.29 -12.50 8.99
#